data_185ed34c13ea93ec517c93d93d159b59
#
_entry.id   185ed34c13ea93ec517c93d93d159b59
#
_cell.length_a   1.000
_cell.length_b   1.000
_cell.length_c   1.000
_cell.angle_alpha   90.00
_cell.angle_beta   90.00
_cell.angle_gamma   90.00
#
_symmetry.space_group_name_H-M   'P 1'
#
loop_
_entity.id
_entity.type
_entity.pdbx_description
1 polymer ?
#
loop_
_entity_poly.entity_id
_entity_poly.type
_entity_poly.pdbx_seq_one_letter_code
_entity_poly.pdbx_strand_id
1 'polypeptide(L)'
;MSKNLSELSGRKGLTNNLFEKIGEAAKENGTPTTEALEKLANEFIIGKANTYGTASFYDFTKEENKDKKIYLCNGTACVCAGKQDDVKNKLEKHFNINEIGHMTCLGRCYENAAFHYNGKNYSGNDISHFQISNPKPQIPNYNIKSTTELLTAPFGGIEKHYSLLKTALKKSSDELLNEIKKSNIRGRGGAGFPMAFKWEACKNEKNDTKFIICNADEGDPGAYSDLYLLENRPHSVLFGMMIAGFITGAEWGVLYIRAEYPEAVGIVQKAIDELRTNNLLGNNIDGSGFNFDFKIIKAQGAYICGEETALINSIEGQRPEVRTRPPFPTKQGLFNKPTVVNNVETLAAVYSIIKKGGDAYAKLGTEKSKGTKLVCLDSFFNNPGIYEVEMGTPLSKVVNELGGGFKSPVKAMQIGGPLGGIVPIEKIKELSIDFESFAQNGFLLGHASIVCIPTNFSMMKYLEHLFEFAAYESCGKCFPCRLGTKRGHELTSKANNQNYKIDRNLFNDLLDTLQQGSLCAHGGGIPLPIKNALQYFNDELKNYFN
;
A
#
# COMPACT_ATOMS: atom_id res chain seq x y z
N MET A 1 -7.45 28.86 10.29
CA MET A 1 -6.84 27.54 10.08
C MET A 1 -7.18 26.67 11.27
N SER A 2 -7.79 25.51 11.06
CA SER A 2 -8.03 24.56 12.15
C SER A 2 -6.69 23.98 12.60
N LYS A 3 -6.32 24.17 13.87
CA LYS A 3 -5.15 23.50 14.45
C LYS A 3 -5.44 22.00 14.50
N ASN A 4 -4.44 21.20 14.17
CA ASN A 4 -4.53 19.75 14.37
C ASN A 4 -4.57 19.47 15.88
N LEU A 5 -5.46 18.59 16.31
CA LEU A 5 -5.65 18.23 17.72
C LEU A 5 -4.36 17.64 18.35
N SER A 6 -3.42 17.12 17.55
CA SER A 6 -2.14 16.64 18.06
C SER A 6 -1.29 17.71 18.76
N GLU A 7 -1.44 18.99 18.42
CA GLU A 7 -0.80 20.10 19.16
C GLU A 7 -1.44 20.37 20.52
N LEU A 8 -2.71 20.05 20.65
CA LEU A 8 -3.50 20.27 21.86
C LEU A 8 -3.47 19.06 22.80
N SER A 9 -3.05 17.90 22.31
CA SER A 9 -2.92 16.67 23.09
C SER A 9 -1.52 16.54 23.65
N GLY A 10 -1.36 15.89 24.80
CA GLY A 10 -0.06 15.55 25.39
C GLY A 10 0.73 14.47 24.64
N ARG A 11 0.48 14.29 23.34
CA ARG A 11 1.17 13.30 22.50
C ARG A 11 2.65 13.58 22.42
N LYS A 12 3.45 12.54 22.73
CA LYS A 12 4.88 12.71 23.01
C LYS A 12 5.80 12.39 21.82
N GLY A 13 5.25 12.21 20.61
CA GLY A 13 6.02 12.03 19.39
C GLY A 13 6.44 10.58 19.11
N LEU A 14 7.56 10.39 18.40
CA LEU A 14 7.97 9.08 17.88
C LEU A 14 8.53 8.13 18.94
N THR A 15 9.23 8.62 19.96
CA THR A 15 9.89 7.80 20.99
C THR A 15 8.92 7.24 22.03
N ASN A 16 7.86 7.97 22.33
CA ASN A 16 6.76 7.54 23.20
C ASN A 16 5.47 7.65 22.41
N ASN A 17 5.21 6.65 21.58
CA ASN A 17 4.15 6.72 20.58
C ASN A 17 2.86 6.03 21.06
N LEU A 18 1.75 6.78 21.06
CA LEU A 18 0.46 6.28 21.51
C LEU A 18 -0.04 5.11 20.68
N PHE A 19 0.14 5.16 19.35
CA PHE A 19 -0.32 4.11 18.45
C PHE A 19 0.38 2.77 18.72
N GLU A 20 1.70 2.79 18.92
CA GLU A 20 2.47 1.59 19.29
C GLU A 20 1.98 1.02 20.63
N LYS A 21 1.74 1.88 21.63
CA LYS A 21 1.24 1.44 22.95
C LYS A 21 -0.17 0.83 22.90
N ILE A 22 -1.04 1.33 22.05
CA ILE A 22 -2.35 0.70 21.80
C ILE A 22 -2.16 -0.70 21.20
N GLY A 23 -1.29 -0.84 20.20
CA GLY A 23 -0.95 -2.13 19.60
C GLY A 23 -0.29 -3.10 20.59
N GLU A 24 0.55 -2.61 21.51
CA GLU A 24 1.15 -3.42 22.59
C GLU A 24 0.09 -3.92 23.57
N ALA A 25 -0.84 -3.06 23.97
CA ALA A 25 -1.93 -3.43 24.86
C ALA A 25 -2.88 -4.48 24.25
N ALA A 26 -2.96 -4.57 22.92
CA ALA A 26 -3.75 -5.59 22.22
C ALA A 26 -3.08 -6.99 22.22
N LYS A 27 -1.75 -7.07 22.33
CA LYS A 27 -1.03 -8.36 22.19
C LYS A 27 -1.38 -9.38 23.26
N GLU A 28 -1.73 -8.95 24.46
CA GLU A 28 -2.02 -9.85 25.57
C GLU A 28 -3.40 -10.52 25.45
N ASN A 29 -4.40 -9.76 24.95
CA ASN A 29 -5.80 -10.18 24.96
C ASN A 29 -6.48 -10.12 23.58
N GLY A 30 -5.73 -9.93 22.50
CA GLY A 30 -6.24 -9.75 21.14
C GLY A 30 -6.91 -8.38 20.89
N THR A 31 -7.24 -7.64 21.97
CA THR A 31 -7.75 -6.27 21.96
C THR A 31 -7.32 -5.55 23.24
N PRO A 32 -7.12 -4.22 23.23
CA PRO A 32 -6.81 -3.48 24.46
C PRO A 32 -8.01 -3.47 25.40
N THR A 33 -7.78 -3.70 26.69
CA THR A 33 -8.86 -3.59 27.68
C THR A 33 -9.28 -2.13 27.87
N THR A 34 -10.49 -1.89 28.38
CA THR A 34 -10.99 -0.54 28.70
C THR A 34 -10.06 0.18 29.67
N GLU A 35 -9.56 -0.50 30.70
CA GLU A 35 -8.63 0.03 31.70
C GLU A 35 -7.29 0.44 31.06
N ALA A 36 -6.76 -0.38 30.12
CA ALA A 36 -5.55 -0.06 29.40
C ALA A 36 -5.72 1.20 28.53
N LEU A 37 -6.85 1.31 27.82
CA LEU A 37 -7.17 2.48 27.01
C LEU A 37 -7.34 3.75 27.86
N GLU A 38 -7.99 3.66 29.02
CA GLU A 38 -8.13 4.76 29.98
C GLU A 38 -6.79 5.21 30.55
N LYS A 39 -5.92 4.26 30.90
CA LYS A 39 -4.56 4.54 31.37
C LYS A 39 -3.75 5.29 30.30
N LEU A 40 -3.80 4.84 29.04
CA LEU A 40 -3.14 5.50 27.93
C LEU A 40 -3.74 6.90 27.67
N ALA A 41 -5.06 7.07 27.76
CA ALA A 41 -5.70 8.38 27.63
C ALA A 41 -5.17 9.38 28.67
N ASN A 42 -5.02 8.94 29.92
CA ASN A 42 -4.47 9.78 30.99
C ASN A 42 -2.97 10.07 30.80
N GLU A 43 -2.17 9.07 30.39
CA GLU A 43 -0.72 9.24 30.14
C GLU A 43 -0.46 10.24 29.02
N PHE A 44 -1.26 10.19 27.96
CA PHE A 44 -1.11 11.06 26.79
C PHE A 44 -1.94 12.34 26.86
N ILE A 45 -2.65 12.57 27.97
CA ILE A 45 -3.48 13.77 28.22
C ILE A 45 -4.48 13.98 27.05
N ILE A 46 -5.23 12.95 26.72
CA ILE A 46 -6.26 12.95 25.68
C ILE A 46 -7.56 12.37 26.22
N GLY A 47 -8.67 12.63 25.53
CA GLY A 47 -9.96 12.04 25.91
C GLY A 47 -9.99 10.53 25.68
N LYS A 48 -10.66 9.78 26.57
CA LYS A 48 -10.85 8.32 26.46
C LYS A 48 -11.48 7.91 25.12
N ALA A 49 -12.37 8.73 24.56
CA ALA A 49 -12.96 8.50 23.24
C ALA A 49 -11.92 8.44 22.11
N ASN A 50 -10.79 9.13 22.23
CA ASN A 50 -9.72 9.07 21.21
C ASN A 50 -9.00 7.73 21.23
N THR A 51 -8.62 7.22 22.40
CA THR A 51 -7.95 5.91 22.52
C THR A 51 -8.88 4.78 22.09
N TYR A 52 -10.14 4.82 22.50
CA TYR A 52 -11.16 3.87 22.07
C TYR A 52 -11.42 3.94 20.55
N GLY A 53 -11.61 5.14 20.00
CA GLY A 53 -11.83 5.35 18.57
C GLY A 53 -10.66 4.90 17.69
N THR A 54 -9.43 4.97 18.21
CA THR A 54 -8.25 4.41 17.55
C THR A 54 -8.25 2.87 17.65
N ALA A 55 -8.37 2.30 18.85
CA ALA A 55 -8.31 0.86 19.07
C ALA A 55 -9.41 0.09 18.33
N SER A 56 -10.63 0.63 18.26
CA SER A 56 -11.79 0.00 17.62
C SER A 56 -11.77 0.03 16.08
N PHE A 57 -10.74 0.62 15.47
CA PHE A 57 -10.69 0.77 14.01
C PHE A 57 -9.89 -0.33 13.32
N TYR A 58 -8.74 -0.71 13.85
CA TYR A 58 -7.78 -1.58 13.17
C TYR A 58 -8.09 -3.07 13.38
N ASP A 59 -7.79 -3.87 12.36
CA ASP A 59 -8.05 -5.31 12.36
C ASP A 59 -7.38 -6.07 13.51
N PHE A 60 -6.17 -5.65 13.90
CA PHE A 60 -5.42 -6.29 14.98
C PHE A 60 -5.69 -5.73 16.39
N THR A 61 -6.62 -4.78 16.53
CA THR A 61 -6.92 -4.18 17.85
C THR A 61 -8.40 -4.12 18.16
N LYS A 62 -9.30 -4.29 17.17
CA LYS A 62 -10.75 -4.21 17.39
C LYS A 62 -11.30 -5.45 18.09
N GLU A 63 -12.30 -5.23 18.94
CA GLU A 63 -12.95 -6.26 19.77
C GLU A 63 -13.48 -7.44 18.95
N GLU A 64 -13.98 -7.20 17.74
CA GLU A 64 -14.53 -8.25 16.86
C GLU A 64 -13.50 -9.32 16.47
N ASN A 65 -12.22 -8.98 16.51
CA ASN A 65 -11.13 -9.85 16.10
C ASN A 65 -10.32 -10.43 17.28
N LYS A 66 -10.67 -10.15 18.53
CA LYS A 66 -9.90 -10.56 19.72
C LYS A 66 -9.62 -12.06 19.80
N ASP A 67 -10.60 -12.88 19.40
CA ASP A 67 -10.50 -14.34 19.46
C ASP A 67 -9.97 -14.98 18.17
N LYS A 68 -9.63 -14.15 17.15
CA LYS A 68 -9.11 -14.65 15.88
C LYS A 68 -7.65 -15.06 16.02
N LYS A 69 -7.37 -16.31 15.67
CA LYS A 69 -6.01 -16.90 15.70
C LYS A 69 -5.40 -17.04 14.32
N ILE A 70 -6.26 -17.16 13.31
CA ILE A 70 -5.86 -17.37 11.93
C ILE A 70 -6.73 -16.52 11.02
N TYR A 71 -6.13 -15.94 9.97
CA TYR A 71 -6.83 -15.08 9.03
C TYR A 71 -6.69 -15.60 7.60
N LEU A 72 -7.81 -15.80 6.91
CA LEU A 72 -7.83 -16.09 5.48
C LEU A 72 -7.74 -14.80 4.68
N CYS A 73 -6.95 -14.81 3.63
CA CYS A 73 -6.91 -13.69 2.70
C CYS A 73 -8.20 -13.63 1.88
N ASN A 74 -8.92 -12.52 1.96
CA ASN A 74 -10.08 -12.22 1.12
C ASN A 74 -9.78 -11.19 0.02
N GLY A 75 -8.49 -10.94 -0.29
CA GLY A 75 -8.08 -10.10 -1.40
C GLY A 75 -8.52 -10.68 -2.76
N THR A 76 -8.80 -9.80 -3.71
CA THR A 76 -9.39 -10.11 -5.02
C THR A 76 -8.68 -11.25 -5.77
N ALA A 77 -7.33 -11.31 -5.73
CA ALA A 77 -6.56 -12.39 -6.36
C ALA A 77 -6.89 -13.78 -5.77
N CYS A 78 -7.02 -13.87 -4.43
CA CYS A 78 -7.39 -15.11 -3.75
C CYS A 78 -8.85 -15.49 -3.99
N VAL A 79 -9.75 -14.50 -4.02
CA VAL A 79 -11.19 -14.69 -4.30
C VAL A 79 -11.40 -15.19 -5.72
N CYS A 80 -10.76 -14.57 -6.73
CA CYS A 80 -10.83 -15.02 -8.12
C CYS A 80 -10.22 -16.39 -8.34
N ALA A 81 -9.20 -16.76 -7.57
CA ALA A 81 -8.61 -18.10 -7.62
C ALA A 81 -9.54 -19.21 -7.11
N GLY A 82 -10.55 -18.87 -6.30
CA GLY A 82 -11.61 -19.78 -5.85
C GLY A 82 -11.15 -20.92 -4.93
N LYS A 83 -10.00 -20.77 -4.25
CA LYS A 83 -9.41 -21.84 -3.40
C LYS A 83 -9.57 -21.58 -1.90
N GLN A 84 -10.15 -20.46 -1.50
CA GLN A 84 -10.24 -20.07 -0.09
C GLN A 84 -11.15 -20.99 0.73
N ASP A 85 -12.21 -21.53 0.13
CA ASP A 85 -13.07 -22.50 0.80
C ASP A 85 -12.34 -23.80 1.11
N ASP A 86 -11.47 -24.28 0.20
CA ASP A 86 -10.65 -25.47 0.44
C ASP A 86 -9.65 -25.25 1.57
N VAL A 87 -9.05 -24.05 1.64
CA VAL A 87 -8.15 -23.68 2.74
C VAL A 87 -8.93 -23.63 4.05
N LYS A 88 -10.08 -22.95 4.07
CA LYS A 88 -10.96 -22.86 5.23
C LYS A 88 -11.36 -24.23 5.76
N ASN A 89 -11.85 -25.13 4.90
CA ASN A 89 -12.25 -26.48 5.28
C ASN A 89 -11.11 -27.31 5.91
N LYS A 90 -9.86 -27.04 5.49
CA LYS A 90 -8.69 -27.71 6.08
C LYS A 90 -8.33 -27.09 7.44
N LEU A 91 -8.46 -25.78 7.59
CA LEU A 91 -8.19 -25.08 8.84
C LEU A 91 -9.24 -25.36 9.91
N GLU A 92 -10.51 -25.53 9.54
CA GLU A 92 -11.61 -25.92 10.45
C GLU A 92 -11.41 -27.28 11.13
N LYS A 93 -10.50 -28.12 10.62
CA LYS A 93 -10.10 -29.36 11.31
C LYS A 93 -9.26 -29.09 12.57
N HIS A 94 -8.72 -27.89 12.71
CA HIS A 94 -7.75 -27.53 13.73
C HIS A 94 -8.16 -26.30 14.55
N PHE A 95 -9.02 -25.45 14.00
CA PHE A 95 -9.50 -24.22 14.62
C PHE A 95 -11.03 -24.19 14.62
N ASN A 96 -11.61 -23.63 15.67
CA ASN A 96 -13.05 -23.35 15.67
C ASN A 96 -13.34 -22.23 14.65
N ILE A 97 -14.52 -22.25 14.06
CA ILE A 97 -14.93 -21.23 13.08
C ILE A 97 -14.82 -19.80 13.62
N ASN A 98 -15.05 -19.61 14.91
CA ASN A 98 -14.91 -18.32 15.59
C ASN A 98 -13.45 -17.83 15.70
N GLU A 99 -12.47 -18.73 15.58
CA GLU A 99 -11.03 -18.41 15.61
C GLU A 99 -10.48 -18.06 14.23
N ILE A 100 -11.29 -18.23 13.17
CA ILE A 100 -10.93 -17.91 11.78
C ILE A 100 -11.48 -16.54 11.43
N GLY A 101 -10.60 -15.62 11.02
CA GLY A 101 -10.91 -14.28 10.53
C GLY A 101 -10.58 -14.11 9.05
N HIS A 102 -10.82 -12.91 8.55
CA HIS A 102 -10.46 -12.49 7.19
C HIS A 102 -9.57 -11.27 7.21
N MET A 103 -8.70 -11.14 6.21
CA MET A 103 -7.73 -10.04 6.09
C MET A 103 -7.38 -9.79 4.63
N THR A 104 -7.17 -8.53 4.25
CA THR A 104 -6.83 -8.10 2.89
C THR A 104 -5.61 -7.18 2.90
N CYS A 105 -4.63 -7.41 2.08
CA CYS A 105 -4.13 -8.55 1.32
C CYS A 105 -2.84 -9.04 1.99
N LEU A 106 -2.53 -10.33 1.93
CA LEU A 106 -1.32 -10.89 2.58
C LEU A 106 -0.07 -10.86 1.69
N GLY A 107 -0.11 -10.18 0.52
CA GLY A 107 1.04 -10.07 -0.37
C GLY A 107 1.48 -11.35 -1.07
N ARG A 108 0.66 -12.43 -1.05
CA ARG A 108 0.99 -13.72 -1.71
C ARG A 108 0.12 -14.00 -2.94
N CYS A 109 -0.22 -12.95 -3.68
CA CYS A 109 -1.13 -13.03 -4.83
C CYS A 109 -0.59 -13.87 -5.99
N TYR A 110 0.73 -14.00 -6.11
CA TYR A 110 1.41 -14.85 -7.09
C TYR A 110 1.25 -16.36 -6.81
N GLU A 111 0.91 -16.74 -5.56
CA GLU A 111 0.64 -18.13 -5.15
C GLU A 111 -0.85 -18.38 -4.91
N ASN A 112 -1.61 -17.37 -4.48
CA ASN A 112 -2.99 -17.39 -4.00
C ASN A 112 -3.25 -18.26 -2.75
N ALA A 113 -4.52 -18.46 -2.39
CA ALA A 113 -4.94 -19.30 -1.27
C ALA A 113 -4.21 -18.94 0.05
N ALA A 114 -3.92 -17.65 0.26
CA ALA A 114 -3.10 -17.19 1.37
C ALA A 114 -3.85 -17.17 2.70
N PHE A 115 -3.12 -17.41 3.79
CA PHE A 115 -3.60 -17.24 5.17
C PHE A 115 -2.47 -16.75 6.08
N HIS A 116 -2.86 -16.09 7.16
CA HIS A 116 -1.95 -15.57 8.19
C HIS A 116 -2.11 -16.37 9.49
N TYR A 117 -1.01 -16.83 10.07
CA TYR A 117 -1.01 -17.55 11.34
C TYR A 117 0.29 -17.26 12.12
N ASN A 118 0.13 -16.98 13.42
CA ASN A 118 1.24 -16.76 14.34
C ASN A 118 2.31 -15.78 13.81
N GLY A 119 1.86 -14.64 13.29
CA GLY A 119 2.74 -13.58 12.80
C GLY A 119 3.48 -13.91 11.50
N LYS A 120 2.98 -14.84 10.68
CA LYS A 120 3.56 -15.23 9.39
C LYS A 120 2.50 -15.47 8.33
N ASN A 121 2.86 -15.26 7.07
CA ASN A 121 1.99 -15.48 5.91
C ASN A 121 2.34 -16.80 5.21
N TYR A 122 1.31 -17.56 4.88
CA TYR A 122 1.40 -18.87 4.23
C TYR A 122 0.58 -18.89 2.94
N SER A 123 0.99 -19.75 1.99
CA SER A 123 0.16 -20.15 0.86
C SER A 123 -0.57 -21.45 1.17
N GLY A 124 -1.87 -21.52 0.88
CA GLY A 124 -2.67 -22.73 1.06
C GLY A 124 -2.34 -23.85 0.08
N ASN A 125 -1.46 -23.61 -0.92
CA ASN A 125 -0.98 -24.66 -1.81
C ASN A 125 -0.25 -25.77 -1.04
N ASP A 126 0.40 -25.43 0.07
CA ASP A 126 1.14 -26.39 0.91
C ASP A 126 0.42 -26.72 2.24
N ILE A 127 -0.86 -26.38 2.36
CA ILE A 127 -1.61 -26.56 3.61
C ILE A 127 -1.70 -28.03 4.06
N SER A 128 -1.54 -29.00 3.16
CA SER A 128 -1.48 -30.41 3.52
C SER A 128 -0.26 -30.77 4.38
N HIS A 129 0.81 -29.98 4.29
CA HIS A 129 2.05 -30.13 5.06
C HIS A 129 2.14 -29.13 6.22
N PHE A 130 1.11 -28.29 6.41
CA PHE A 130 1.07 -27.30 7.47
C PHE A 130 0.89 -27.97 8.83
N GLN A 131 1.89 -27.85 9.70
CA GLN A 131 1.86 -28.33 11.08
C GLN A 131 1.67 -27.16 12.04
N ILE A 132 0.52 -27.10 12.69
CA ILE A 132 0.18 -26.04 13.65
C ILE A 132 1.18 -25.96 14.81
N SER A 133 1.66 -27.11 15.29
CA SER A 133 2.60 -27.20 16.41
C SER A 133 4.00 -26.66 16.10
N ASN A 134 4.39 -26.66 14.81
CA ASN A 134 5.68 -26.17 14.35
C ASN A 134 5.60 -25.67 12.90
N PRO A 135 4.95 -24.51 12.67
CA PRO A 135 4.77 -23.98 11.33
C PRO A 135 6.13 -23.53 10.76
N LYS A 136 6.63 -24.29 9.78
CA LYS A 136 7.85 -23.89 9.07
C LYS A 136 7.57 -22.64 8.23
N PRO A 137 8.46 -21.63 8.26
CA PRO A 137 8.34 -20.48 7.39
C PRO A 137 8.35 -20.90 5.92
N GLN A 138 7.43 -20.36 5.14
CA GLN A 138 7.47 -20.49 3.68
C GLN A 138 8.27 -19.31 3.12
N ILE A 139 9.44 -19.57 2.54
CA ILE A 139 10.26 -18.52 1.93
C ILE A 139 9.56 -18.05 0.65
N PRO A 140 9.22 -16.75 0.53
CA PRO A 140 8.60 -16.21 -0.66
C PRO A 140 9.51 -16.38 -1.89
N ASN A 141 8.99 -16.94 -2.97
CA ASN A 141 9.67 -16.97 -4.26
C ASN A 141 8.94 -16.01 -5.23
N TYR A 142 9.39 -14.78 -5.26
CA TYR A 142 8.78 -13.73 -6.08
C TYR A 142 8.99 -13.88 -7.58
N ASN A 143 9.78 -14.89 -8.04
CA ASN A 143 10.10 -15.11 -9.45
C ASN A 143 10.48 -13.80 -10.18
N ILE A 144 11.48 -13.09 -9.63
CA ILE A 144 11.88 -11.76 -10.12
C ILE A 144 12.52 -11.85 -11.49
N LYS A 145 12.04 -11.02 -12.41
CA LYS A 145 12.67 -10.80 -13.72
C LYS A 145 12.75 -9.32 -14.03
N SER A 146 13.75 -8.92 -14.79
CA SER A 146 13.94 -7.52 -15.15
C SER A 146 14.37 -7.41 -16.62
N THR A 147 13.83 -6.39 -17.29
CA THR A 147 14.34 -5.94 -18.59
C THR A 147 15.38 -4.82 -18.44
N THR A 148 15.40 -4.16 -17.27
CA THR A 148 16.29 -3.04 -16.94
C THR A 148 16.48 -3.01 -15.43
N GLU A 149 17.59 -3.54 -14.92
CA GLU A 149 17.86 -3.69 -13.49
C GLU A 149 18.19 -2.35 -12.81
N LEU A 150 17.20 -1.67 -12.27
CA LEU A 150 17.37 -0.50 -11.39
C LEU A 150 16.97 -0.81 -9.95
N LEU A 151 15.77 -1.34 -9.77
CA LEU A 151 15.17 -1.67 -8.47
C LEU A 151 15.52 -3.09 -8.03
N THR A 152 15.68 -3.99 -9.00
CA THR A 152 16.00 -5.41 -8.78
C THR A 152 17.50 -5.70 -8.73
N ALA A 153 18.36 -4.71 -9.03
CA ALA A 153 19.81 -4.85 -9.01
C ALA A 153 20.29 -5.44 -7.66
N PRO A 154 21.26 -6.37 -7.68
CA PRO A 154 21.77 -6.97 -6.46
C PRO A 154 22.38 -5.94 -5.51
N PHE A 155 22.16 -6.14 -4.21
CA PHE A 155 22.82 -5.35 -3.18
C PHE A 155 24.32 -5.69 -3.12
N GLY A 156 25.15 -4.68 -3.31
CA GLY A 156 26.60 -4.85 -3.40
C GLY A 156 27.33 -4.81 -2.04
N GLY A 157 26.60 -4.85 -0.92
CA GLY A 157 27.14 -4.70 0.44
C GLY A 157 27.13 -3.23 0.92
N ILE A 158 27.20 -3.05 2.24
CA ILE A 158 27.07 -1.75 2.92
C ILE A 158 28.10 -0.73 2.39
N GLU A 159 29.37 -1.09 2.38
CA GLU A 159 30.44 -0.19 1.98
C GLU A 159 30.22 0.35 0.56
N LYS A 160 30.02 -0.55 -0.41
CA LYS A 160 29.81 -0.16 -1.80
C LYS A 160 28.54 0.65 -2.00
N HIS A 161 27.45 0.29 -1.34
CA HIS A 161 26.16 0.95 -1.49
C HIS A 161 26.20 2.37 -0.90
N TYR A 162 26.76 2.52 0.31
CA TYR A 162 26.76 3.80 1.02
C TYR A 162 27.99 4.68 0.74
N SER A 163 29.00 4.20 -0.04
CA SER A 163 30.01 5.09 -0.62
C SER A 163 29.38 6.18 -1.50
N LEU A 164 28.25 5.85 -2.14
CA LEU A 164 27.46 6.81 -2.92
C LEU A 164 26.80 7.87 -2.00
N LEU A 165 26.32 7.49 -0.81
CA LEU A 165 25.79 8.45 0.16
C LEU A 165 26.88 9.43 0.58
N LYS A 166 28.06 8.93 0.98
CA LYS A 166 29.20 9.77 1.37
C LYS A 166 29.62 10.75 0.27
N THR A 167 29.52 10.32 -0.99
CA THR A 167 29.76 11.19 -2.13
C THR A 167 28.65 12.23 -2.31
N ALA A 168 27.39 11.84 -2.12
CA ALA A 168 26.23 12.72 -2.22
C ALA A 168 26.25 13.80 -1.12
N LEU A 169 26.60 13.46 0.10
CA LEU A 169 26.68 14.39 1.24
C LEU A 169 27.75 15.49 1.08
N LYS A 170 28.68 15.34 0.15
CA LYS A 170 29.65 16.41 -0.23
C LYS A 170 29.06 17.45 -1.18
N LYS A 171 27.89 17.18 -1.75
CA LYS A 171 27.16 18.12 -2.63
C LYS A 171 26.17 18.93 -1.79
N SER A 172 25.73 20.05 -2.36
CA SER A 172 24.65 20.82 -1.75
C SER A 172 23.30 20.09 -1.90
N SER A 173 22.38 20.37 -1.00
CA SER A 173 21.00 19.86 -1.09
C SER A 173 20.28 20.32 -2.37
N ASP A 174 20.66 21.49 -2.92
CA ASP A 174 20.11 22.01 -4.19
C ASP A 174 20.62 21.24 -5.40
N GLU A 175 21.89 20.86 -5.42
CA GLU A 175 22.45 20.02 -6.49
C GLU A 175 21.76 18.66 -6.53
N LEU A 176 21.55 18.03 -5.37
CA LEU A 176 20.86 16.75 -5.31
C LEU A 176 19.37 16.87 -5.67
N LEU A 177 18.69 17.92 -5.22
CA LEU A 177 17.30 18.20 -5.60
C LEU A 177 17.19 18.39 -7.13
N ASN A 178 18.17 19.05 -7.75
CA ASN A 178 18.20 19.23 -9.19
C ASN A 178 18.34 17.91 -9.95
N GLU A 179 19.13 16.94 -9.46
CA GLU A 179 19.20 15.60 -10.05
C GLU A 179 17.84 14.86 -9.93
N ILE A 180 17.13 15.03 -8.81
CA ILE A 180 15.77 14.48 -8.66
C ILE A 180 14.79 15.17 -9.64
N LYS A 181 14.87 16.49 -9.81
CA LYS A 181 14.06 17.23 -10.80
C LYS A 181 14.31 16.74 -12.23
N LYS A 182 15.57 16.63 -12.62
CA LYS A 182 15.97 16.14 -13.96
C LYS A 182 15.47 14.73 -14.24
N SER A 183 15.43 13.86 -13.22
CA SER A 183 14.92 12.49 -13.37
C SER A 183 13.46 12.42 -13.77
N ASN A 184 12.69 13.47 -13.48
CA ASN A 184 11.25 13.57 -13.67
C ASN A 184 10.47 12.35 -13.14
N ILE A 185 10.98 11.73 -12.06
CA ILE A 185 10.33 10.59 -11.44
C ILE A 185 9.00 11.00 -10.82
N ARG A 186 7.98 10.18 -11.04
CA ARG A 186 6.65 10.31 -10.43
C ARG A 186 6.44 9.20 -9.41
N GLY A 187 5.59 9.45 -8.41
CA GLY A 187 5.24 8.51 -7.37
C GLY A 187 4.74 7.16 -7.92
N ARG A 188 5.23 6.05 -7.36
CA ARG A 188 4.93 4.67 -7.78
C ARG A 188 3.80 4.01 -7.01
N GLY A 189 3.31 4.65 -5.94
CA GLY A 189 2.23 4.15 -5.11
C GLY A 189 0.81 4.40 -5.64
N GLY A 190 0.64 4.76 -6.91
CA GLY A 190 -0.67 4.88 -7.58
C GLY A 190 -1.00 6.26 -8.14
N ALA A 191 -0.81 7.33 -7.37
CA ALA A 191 -1.21 8.69 -7.76
C ALA A 191 -0.34 9.34 -8.85
N GLY A 192 0.87 8.83 -9.11
CA GLY A 192 1.76 9.38 -10.13
C GLY A 192 2.17 10.84 -9.94
N PHE A 193 2.17 11.36 -8.72
CA PHE A 193 2.51 12.75 -8.43
C PHE A 193 4.03 12.98 -8.53
N PRO A 194 4.52 14.13 -9.09
CA PRO A 194 5.95 14.42 -9.20
C PRO A 194 6.66 14.45 -7.84
N MET A 195 7.68 13.60 -7.64
CA MET A 195 8.38 13.46 -6.36
C MET A 195 9.13 14.73 -5.98
N ALA A 196 9.87 15.32 -6.93
CA ALA A 196 10.69 16.51 -6.70
C ALA A 196 9.87 17.70 -6.17
N PHE A 197 8.62 17.84 -6.61
CA PHE A 197 7.73 18.90 -6.15
C PHE A 197 7.43 18.80 -4.66
N LYS A 198 7.13 17.57 -4.16
CA LYS A 198 6.92 17.35 -2.71
C LYS A 198 8.17 17.67 -1.90
N TRP A 199 9.34 17.27 -2.38
CA TRP A 199 10.61 17.49 -1.69
C TRP A 199 10.96 18.98 -1.62
N GLU A 200 10.82 19.69 -2.75
CA GLU A 200 11.04 21.13 -2.80
C GLU A 200 10.08 21.91 -1.91
N ALA A 201 8.80 21.58 -1.96
CA ALA A 201 7.79 22.21 -1.10
C ALA A 201 8.13 22.05 0.39
N CYS A 202 8.51 20.83 0.82
CA CYS A 202 8.93 20.58 2.20
C CYS A 202 10.26 21.27 2.56
N LYS A 203 11.23 21.28 1.63
CA LYS A 203 12.52 21.96 1.80
C LYS A 203 12.31 23.44 2.13
N ASN A 204 11.42 24.09 1.39
CA ASN A 204 11.17 25.55 1.47
C ASN A 204 10.40 25.97 2.73
N GLU A 205 9.76 25.03 3.44
CA GLU A 205 9.10 25.35 4.71
C GLU A 205 10.12 25.67 5.81
N LYS A 206 9.95 26.80 6.48
CA LYS A 206 10.78 27.21 7.61
C LYS A 206 10.33 26.50 8.88
N ASN A 207 10.97 25.43 9.24
CA ASN A 207 10.72 24.68 10.47
C ASN A 207 11.99 23.91 10.88
N ASP A 208 12.26 23.85 12.16
CA ASP A 208 13.43 23.17 12.71
C ASP A 208 13.28 21.64 12.73
N THR A 209 12.05 21.16 12.61
CA THR A 209 11.74 19.72 12.60
C THR A 209 10.95 19.39 11.34
N LYS A 210 11.43 18.41 10.58
CA LYS A 210 10.76 17.86 9.40
C LYS A 210 10.85 16.34 9.41
N PHE A 211 9.95 15.68 8.66
CA PHE A 211 9.87 14.22 8.61
C PHE A 211 9.86 13.69 7.18
N ILE A 212 10.52 12.55 6.98
CA ILE A 212 10.38 11.70 5.80
C ILE A 212 9.62 10.45 6.20
N ILE A 213 8.50 10.19 5.55
CA ILE A 213 7.70 8.98 5.78
C ILE A 213 7.77 8.08 4.54
N CYS A 214 8.21 6.85 4.76
CA CYS A 214 8.05 5.76 3.81
C CYS A 214 6.67 5.14 4.05
N ASN A 215 5.77 5.32 3.08
CA ASN A 215 4.48 4.66 3.07
C ASN A 215 4.66 3.23 2.55
N ALA A 216 4.69 2.28 3.47
CA ALA A 216 4.77 0.85 3.21
C ALA A 216 3.46 0.13 3.60
N ASP A 217 2.33 0.83 3.46
CA ASP A 217 0.99 0.29 3.61
C ASP A 217 0.44 -0.15 2.24
N GLU A 218 1.09 -1.14 1.64
CA GLU A 218 0.75 -1.75 0.35
C GLU A 218 -0.50 -2.65 0.49
N GLY A 219 -1.67 -2.02 0.65
CA GLY A 219 -2.93 -2.73 0.91
C GLY A 219 -3.67 -3.21 -0.36
N ASP A 220 -3.24 -2.81 -1.56
CA ASP A 220 -3.90 -3.13 -2.81
C ASP A 220 -3.85 -4.64 -3.11
N PRO A 221 -5.01 -5.35 -3.23
CA PRO A 221 -5.01 -6.73 -3.70
C PRO A 221 -4.31 -6.88 -5.05
N GLY A 222 -3.37 -7.80 -5.12
CA GLY A 222 -2.51 -8.00 -6.29
C GLY A 222 -1.13 -7.35 -6.19
N ALA A 223 -0.95 -6.36 -5.31
CA ALA A 223 0.33 -5.69 -5.09
C ALA A 223 1.19 -6.43 -4.04
N TYR A 224 2.48 -6.58 -4.34
CA TYR A 224 3.49 -7.14 -3.44
C TYR A 224 4.92 -6.71 -3.82
N SER A 225 5.04 -5.64 -4.60
CA SER A 225 6.33 -5.07 -5.02
C SER A 225 7.03 -4.32 -3.91
N ASP A 226 6.28 -3.61 -3.06
CA ASP A 226 6.82 -2.92 -1.90
C ASP A 226 7.30 -3.93 -0.85
N LEU A 227 6.54 -5.02 -0.63
CA LEU A 227 6.97 -6.15 0.20
C LEU A 227 8.31 -6.70 -0.27
N TYR A 228 8.43 -6.99 -1.58
CA TYR A 228 9.69 -7.46 -2.17
C TYR A 228 10.85 -6.49 -1.90
N LEU A 229 10.65 -5.19 -2.10
CA LEU A 229 11.70 -4.20 -1.89
C LEU A 229 12.12 -4.11 -0.41
N LEU A 230 11.18 -4.17 0.51
CA LEU A 230 11.47 -4.17 1.94
C LEU A 230 12.24 -5.42 2.39
N GLU A 231 11.92 -6.59 1.81
CA GLU A 231 12.58 -7.85 2.18
C GLU A 231 13.91 -8.07 1.47
N ASN A 232 14.03 -7.66 0.21
CA ASN A 232 15.19 -8.00 -0.61
C ASN A 232 16.09 -6.81 -0.96
N ARG A 233 15.59 -5.58 -0.83
CA ARG A 233 16.28 -4.33 -1.19
C ARG A 233 16.10 -3.22 -0.13
N PRO A 234 16.07 -3.54 1.19
CA PRO A 234 15.80 -2.53 2.24
C PRO A 234 16.77 -1.36 2.17
N HIS A 235 18.05 -1.61 1.89
CA HIS A 235 19.06 -0.56 1.82
C HIS A 235 18.82 0.45 0.69
N SER A 236 18.17 0.07 -0.42
CA SER A 236 17.82 1.02 -1.47
C SER A 236 16.70 1.97 -1.01
N VAL A 237 15.74 1.46 -0.24
CA VAL A 237 14.66 2.26 0.37
C VAL A 237 15.23 3.22 1.41
N LEU A 238 16.05 2.71 2.36
CA LEU A 238 16.68 3.50 3.40
C LEU A 238 17.59 4.59 2.82
N PHE A 239 18.37 4.26 1.80
CA PHE A 239 19.19 5.24 1.06
C PHE A 239 18.34 6.39 0.49
N GLY A 240 17.22 6.06 -0.16
CA GLY A 240 16.30 7.06 -0.70
C GLY A 240 15.72 7.97 0.36
N MET A 241 15.38 7.42 1.53
CA MET A 241 14.90 8.22 2.67
C MET A 241 15.99 9.15 3.23
N MET A 242 17.25 8.68 3.32
CA MET A 242 18.38 9.50 3.78
C MET A 242 18.66 10.66 2.82
N ILE A 243 18.63 10.42 1.52
CA ILE A 243 18.79 11.49 0.50
C ILE A 243 17.62 12.50 0.59
N ALA A 244 16.37 12.01 0.78
CA ALA A 244 15.22 12.89 0.99
C ALA A 244 15.38 13.73 2.27
N GLY A 245 15.88 13.13 3.35
CA GLY A 245 16.18 13.81 4.60
C GLY A 245 17.22 14.91 4.41
N PHE A 246 18.33 14.61 3.77
CA PHE A 246 19.40 15.58 3.49
C PHE A 246 18.92 16.75 2.62
N ILE A 247 18.14 16.46 1.57
CA ILE A 247 17.60 17.49 0.68
C ILE A 247 16.62 18.42 1.40
N THR A 248 15.74 17.87 2.22
CA THR A 248 14.65 18.63 2.86
C THR A 248 15.04 19.25 4.21
N GLY A 249 16.14 18.79 4.82
CA GLY A 249 16.54 19.13 6.18
C GLY A 249 15.75 18.35 7.24
N ALA A 250 15.24 17.16 6.92
CA ALA A 250 14.59 16.29 7.89
C ALA A 250 15.63 15.41 8.62
N GLU A 251 15.45 15.23 9.93
CA GLU A 251 16.34 14.42 10.77
C GLU A 251 15.74 13.04 11.10
N TRP A 252 14.49 12.78 10.73
CA TRP A 252 13.79 11.53 11.01
C TRP A 252 13.17 10.91 9.77
N GLY A 253 13.47 9.64 9.57
CA GLY A 253 12.82 8.75 8.62
C GLY A 253 11.85 7.81 9.35
N VAL A 254 10.57 7.83 8.99
CA VAL A 254 9.55 6.95 9.57
C VAL A 254 9.11 5.94 8.52
N LEU A 255 9.35 4.65 8.78
CA LEU A 255 8.80 3.58 7.94
C LEU A 255 7.49 3.09 8.56
N TYR A 256 6.38 3.35 7.88
CA TYR A 256 5.07 2.83 8.27
C TYR A 256 4.81 1.55 7.51
N ILE A 257 5.02 0.40 8.17
CA ILE A 257 4.93 -0.93 7.57
C ILE A 257 3.65 -1.59 8.05
N ARG A 258 2.84 -2.09 7.11
CA ARG A 258 1.58 -2.77 7.44
C ARG A 258 1.81 -4.03 8.29
N ALA A 259 0.84 -4.32 9.17
CA ALA A 259 0.92 -5.43 10.10
C ALA A 259 0.92 -6.80 9.40
N GLU A 260 0.36 -6.86 8.21
CA GLU A 260 0.29 -8.05 7.36
C GLU A 260 1.64 -8.42 6.71
N TYR A 261 2.70 -7.60 6.92
CA TYR A 261 4.06 -7.87 6.45
C TYR A 261 5.06 -8.05 7.63
N PRO A 262 4.80 -9.00 8.53
CA PRO A 262 5.56 -9.11 9.79
C PRO A 262 7.04 -9.43 9.59
N GLU A 263 7.38 -10.20 8.54
CA GLU A 263 8.77 -10.56 8.21
C GLU A 263 9.56 -9.33 7.74
N ALA A 264 8.95 -8.47 6.94
CA ALA A 264 9.58 -7.25 6.43
C ALA A 264 10.02 -6.30 7.57
N VAL A 265 9.23 -6.22 8.66
CA VAL A 265 9.59 -5.39 9.84
C VAL A 265 10.93 -5.81 10.42
N GLY A 266 11.14 -7.13 10.61
CA GLY A 266 12.40 -7.67 11.16
C GLY A 266 13.60 -7.45 10.23
N ILE A 267 13.38 -7.61 8.92
CA ILE A 267 14.44 -7.43 7.90
C ILE A 267 14.85 -5.95 7.81
N VAL A 268 13.89 -5.03 7.78
CA VAL A 268 14.18 -3.59 7.73
C VAL A 268 14.84 -3.13 9.04
N GLN A 269 14.40 -3.64 10.20
CA GLN A 269 15.05 -3.32 11.47
C GLN A 269 16.53 -3.75 11.46
N LYS A 270 16.82 -4.96 10.99
CA LYS A 270 18.20 -5.44 10.85
C LYS A 270 19.03 -4.54 9.92
N ALA A 271 18.47 -4.12 8.79
CA ALA A 271 19.15 -3.20 7.88
C ALA A 271 19.44 -1.83 8.53
N ILE A 272 18.53 -1.30 9.34
CA ILE A 272 18.76 -0.07 10.11
C ILE A 272 19.88 -0.27 11.14
N ASP A 273 19.90 -1.40 11.84
CA ASP A 273 20.93 -1.71 12.84
C ASP A 273 22.31 -1.89 12.18
N GLU A 274 22.37 -2.45 10.98
CA GLU A 274 23.60 -2.49 10.16
C GLU A 274 24.11 -1.08 9.83
N LEU A 275 23.21 -0.12 9.52
CA LEU A 275 23.60 1.26 9.30
C LEU A 275 24.15 1.93 10.56
N ARG A 276 23.55 1.70 11.71
CA ARG A 276 24.04 2.22 13.00
C ARG A 276 25.43 1.67 13.33
N THR A 277 25.62 0.37 13.14
CA THR A 277 26.92 -0.29 13.38
C THR A 277 28.02 0.27 12.47
N ASN A 278 27.68 0.72 11.27
CA ASN A 278 28.62 1.32 10.31
C ASN A 278 28.71 2.86 10.41
N ASN A 279 28.18 3.49 11.48
CA ASN A 279 28.16 4.94 11.69
C ASN A 279 27.55 5.73 10.52
N LEU A 280 26.53 5.17 9.89
CA LEU A 280 25.78 5.80 8.79
C LEU A 280 24.46 6.43 9.28
N LEU A 281 24.18 6.39 10.57
CA LEU A 281 23.01 7.03 11.22
C LEU A 281 23.45 7.78 12.48
N GLY A 282 22.60 8.68 12.95
CA GLY A 282 22.82 9.51 14.12
C GLY A 282 23.27 10.92 13.75
N ASN A 283 24.20 11.47 14.52
CA ASN A 283 24.64 12.86 14.37
C ASN A 283 25.87 12.97 13.45
N ASN A 284 25.91 14.03 12.66
CA ASN A 284 27.08 14.42 11.82
C ASN A 284 27.60 13.27 10.95
N ILE A 285 26.70 12.61 10.22
CA ILE A 285 27.02 11.47 9.36
C ILE A 285 28.14 11.83 8.36
N ASP A 286 29.23 11.05 8.37
CA ASP A 286 30.42 11.23 7.52
C ASP A 286 31.03 12.65 7.62
N GLY A 287 30.87 13.37 8.73
CA GLY A 287 31.37 14.73 8.92
C GLY A 287 30.63 15.82 8.13
N SER A 288 29.46 15.52 7.57
CA SER A 288 28.71 16.42 6.69
C SER A 288 27.80 17.42 7.41
N GLY A 289 27.68 17.32 8.74
CA GLY A 289 26.68 18.05 9.52
C GLY A 289 25.25 17.49 9.40
N PHE A 290 25.01 16.44 8.61
CA PHE A 290 23.72 15.80 8.47
C PHE A 290 23.42 14.86 9.65
N ASN A 291 22.29 15.08 10.29
CA ASN A 291 21.75 14.20 11.34
C ASN A 291 20.56 13.44 10.78
N PHE A 292 20.52 12.12 10.98
CA PHE A 292 19.38 11.34 10.53
C PHE A 292 19.28 10.01 11.28
N ASP A 293 18.07 9.63 11.68
CA ASP A 293 17.80 8.30 12.21
C ASP A 293 16.43 7.80 11.74
N PHE A 294 16.18 6.51 11.96
CA PHE A 294 14.95 5.84 11.53
C PHE A 294 14.09 5.39 12.71
N LYS A 295 12.79 5.43 12.50
CA LYS A 295 11.77 4.78 13.34
C LYS A 295 10.89 3.91 12.47
N ILE A 296 10.73 2.63 12.81
CA ILE A 296 9.70 1.77 12.24
C ILE A 296 8.44 1.90 13.09
N ILE A 297 7.32 2.14 12.43
CA ILE A 297 5.96 2.05 12.99
C ILE A 297 5.28 0.86 12.35
N LYS A 298 4.98 -0.16 13.14
CA LYS A 298 4.18 -1.30 12.69
C LYS A 298 2.70 -0.90 12.72
N ALA A 299 2.06 -0.90 11.55
CA ALA A 299 0.63 -0.67 11.42
C ALA A 299 -0.20 -1.75 12.13
N GLN A 300 -1.52 -1.57 12.20
CA GLN A 300 -2.42 -2.47 12.92
C GLN A 300 -3.55 -3.01 12.04
N GLY A 301 -3.37 -3.00 10.70
CA GLY A 301 -4.32 -3.52 9.72
C GLY A 301 -5.46 -2.55 9.41
N ALA A 302 -5.29 -1.73 8.36
CA ALA A 302 -6.32 -0.88 7.75
C ALA A 302 -5.81 -0.32 6.42
N TYR A 303 -6.47 -0.64 5.32
CA TYR A 303 -6.13 -0.18 3.97
C TYR A 303 -6.07 1.34 3.85
N ILE A 304 -6.99 2.04 4.54
CA ILE A 304 -7.06 3.52 4.46
C ILE A 304 -5.77 4.20 4.94
N CYS A 305 -4.93 3.53 5.73
CA CYS A 305 -3.64 4.05 6.14
C CYS A 305 -2.63 4.18 4.98
N GLY A 306 -2.93 3.62 3.81
CA GLY A 306 -2.22 3.95 2.56
C GLY A 306 -2.45 5.38 2.07
N GLU A 307 -3.53 6.07 2.49
CA GLU A 307 -3.73 7.48 2.22
C GLU A 307 -2.82 8.34 3.14
N GLU A 308 -2.05 9.27 2.56
CA GLU A 308 -0.95 9.97 3.27
C GLU A 308 -1.39 10.69 4.56
N THR A 309 -2.60 11.23 4.62
CA THR A 309 -3.09 11.98 5.80
C THR A 309 -3.70 11.06 6.85
N ALA A 310 -4.34 9.97 6.44
CA ALA A 310 -4.81 8.91 7.33
C ALA A 310 -3.62 8.18 7.99
N LEU A 311 -2.56 7.91 7.23
CA LEU A 311 -1.29 7.37 7.72
C LEU A 311 -0.69 8.28 8.80
N ILE A 312 -0.64 9.59 8.56
CA ILE A 312 -0.12 10.55 9.54
C ILE A 312 -0.99 10.53 10.81
N ASN A 313 -2.31 10.53 10.70
CA ASN A 313 -3.21 10.39 11.85
C ASN A 313 -2.96 9.10 12.63
N SER A 314 -2.72 7.99 11.91
CA SER A 314 -2.39 6.71 12.52
C SER A 314 -1.11 6.79 13.36
N ILE A 315 0.00 7.31 12.80
CA ILE A 315 1.26 7.49 13.54
C ILE A 315 1.06 8.37 14.79
N GLU A 316 0.20 9.38 14.71
CA GLU A 316 -0.13 10.25 15.82
C GLU A 316 -1.05 9.58 16.87
N GLY A 317 -1.45 8.31 16.69
CA GLY A 317 -2.36 7.61 17.58
C GLY A 317 -3.79 8.13 17.53
N GLN A 318 -4.19 8.74 16.42
CA GLN A 318 -5.56 9.13 16.12
C GLN A 318 -6.25 8.05 15.27
N ARG A 319 -7.59 8.06 15.26
CA ARG A 319 -8.33 7.30 14.25
C ARG A 319 -7.85 7.72 12.85
N PRO A 320 -7.57 6.79 11.93
CA PRO A 320 -6.95 7.08 10.65
C PRO A 320 -7.96 7.68 9.66
N GLU A 321 -8.47 8.84 9.99
CA GLU A 321 -9.35 9.62 9.13
C GLU A 321 -8.54 10.52 8.21
N VAL A 322 -9.01 10.70 6.99
CA VAL A 322 -8.41 11.60 6.00
C VAL A 322 -8.50 13.05 6.47
N ARG A 323 -7.42 13.83 6.34
CA ARG A 323 -7.42 15.28 6.58
C ARG A 323 -7.88 16.04 5.34
N THR A 324 -8.61 17.13 5.55
CA THR A 324 -8.91 18.07 4.45
C THR A 324 -7.64 18.78 4.00
N ARG A 325 -7.50 18.98 2.71
CA ARG A 325 -6.37 19.70 2.09
C ARG A 325 -6.89 20.93 1.33
N PRO A 326 -6.24 22.10 1.39
CA PRO A 326 -5.05 22.46 2.16
C PRO A 326 -5.31 22.57 3.67
N PRO A 327 -4.24 22.49 4.55
CA PRO A 327 -2.82 22.41 4.21
C PRO A 327 -2.40 21.00 3.77
N PHE A 328 -1.39 20.91 2.87
CA PHE A 328 -0.79 19.66 2.46
C PHE A 328 0.25 19.18 3.49
N PRO A 329 0.57 17.88 3.58
CA PRO A 329 1.56 17.35 4.52
C PRO A 329 2.94 18.01 4.43
N THR A 330 3.35 18.44 3.25
CA THR A 330 4.62 19.15 3.04
C THR A 330 4.71 20.47 3.83
N LYS A 331 3.59 21.01 4.23
CA LYS A 331 3.48 22.21 5.11
C LYS A 331 3.07 21.85 6.53
N GLN A 332 2.08 20.98 6.69
CA GLN A 332 1.50 20.58 7.99
C GLN A 332 1.15 19.09 8.00
N GLY A 333 2.17 18.27 8.21
CA GLY A 333 2.09 16.80 8.25
C GLY A 333 2.16 16.22 9.66
N LEU A 334 3.10 15.31 9.89
CA LEU A 334 3.28 14.60 11.16
C LEU A 334 3.58 15.59 12.30
N PHE A 335 2.80 15.51 13.36
CA PHE A 335 2.84 16.42 14.52
C PHE A 335 2.80 17.90 14.12
N ASN A 336 2.05 18.23 13.06
CA ASN A 336 1.94 19.57 12.44
C ASN A 336 3.27 20.11 11.86
N LYS A 337 4.23 19.25 11.57
CA LYS A 337 5.52 19.60 10.99
C LYS A 337 5.55 19.28 9.49
N PRO A 338 6.36 20.01 8.70
CA PRO A 338 6.54 19.68 7.29
C PRO A 338 6.97 18.23 7.10
N THR A 339 6.25 17.50 6.26
CA THR A 339 6.44 16.06 6.10
C THR A 339 6.35 15.68 4.64
N VAL A 340 7.32 14.89 4.17
CA VAL A 340 7.24 14.21 2.88
C VAL A 340 6.77 12.78 3.09
N VAL A 341 5.72 12.37 2.37
CA VAL A 341 5.28 10.98 2.32
C VAL A 341 5.54 10.44 0.93
N ASN A 342 6.35 9.38 0.83
CA ASN A 342 6.62 8.68 -0.43
C ASN A 342 6.42 7.16 -0.27
N ASN A 343 6.02 6.51 -1.37
CA ASN A 343 5.91 5.07 -1.46
C ASN A 343 7.31 4.40 -1.50
N VAL A 344 7.40 3.13 -1.13
CA VAL A 344 8.62 2.31 -1.05
C VAL A 344 9.38 2.27 -2.39
N GLU A 345 8.69 1.93 -3.49
CA GLU A 345 9.31 1.83 -4.83
C GLU A 345 9.85 3.19 -5.30
N THR A 346 9.13 4.27 -4.99
CA THR A 346 9.57 5.64 -5.30
C THR A 346 10.89 5.98 -4.59
N LEU A 347 11.01 5.63 -3.31
CA LEU A 347 12.23 5.86 -2.53
C LEU A 347 13.38 4.96 -2.99
N ALA A 348 13.12 3.69 -3.28
CA ALA A 348 14.13 2.77 -3.78
C ALA A 348 14.77 3.23 -5.11
N ALA A 349 13.99 3.88 -5.98
CA ALA A 349 14.48 4.40 -7.26
C ALA A 349 15.53 5.54 -7.11
N VAL A 350 15.53 6.24 -5.97
CA VAL A 350 16.48 7.34 -5.69
C VAL A 350 17.92 6.89 -5.77
N TYR A 351 18.23 5.67 -5.32
CA TYR A 351 19.58 5.13 -5.43
C TYR A 351 20.10 5.15 -6.88
N SER A 352 19.28 4.69 -7.80
CA SER A 352 19.63 4.65 -9.22
C SER A 352 19.73 6.06 -9.83
N ILE A 353 18.88 6.99 -9.39
CA ILE A 353 18.93 8.39 -9.85
C ILE A 353 20.24 9.05 -9.39
N ILE A 354 20.60 8.92 -8.12
CA ILE A 354 21.85 9.53 -7.61
C ILE A 354 23.09 8.86 -8.20
N LYS A 355 23.04 7.56 -8.45
CA LYS A 355 24.16 6.79 -9.03
C LYS A 355 24.42 7.12 -10.50
N LYS A 356 23.36 7.23 -11.31
CA LYS A 356 23.47 7.41 -12.77
C LYS A 356 23.35 8.87 -13.20
N GLY A 357 22.79 9.74 -12.36
CA GLY A 357 22.37 11.10 -12.67
C GLY A 357 20.93 11.17 -13.18
N GLY A 358 20.25 12.30 -12.91
CA GLY A 358 18.86 12.53 -13.27
C GLY A 358 18.59 12.43 -14.77
N ASP A 359 19.47 13.03 -15.58
CA ASP A 359 19.35 13.00 -17.05
C ASP A 359 19.45 11.57 -17.62
N ALA A 360 20.31 10.73 -17.05
CA ALA A 360 20.44 9.33 -17.47
C ALA A 360 19.22 8.49 -17.09
N TYR A 361 18.65 8.74 -15.91
CA TYR A 361 17.39 8.11 -15.49
C TYR A 361 16.22 8.53 -16.38
N ALA A 362 16.15 9.82 -16.77
CA ALA A 362 15.09 10.38 -17.60
C ALA A 362 15.10 9.86 -19.06
N LYS A 363 16.18 9.21 -19.51
CA LYS A 363 16.20 8.52 -20.81
C LYS A 363 15.37 7.24 -20.85
N LEU A 364 15.07 6.67 -19.69
CA LEU A 364 14.24 5.48 -19.57
C LEU A 364 12.76 5.87 -19.49
N GLY A 365 11.91 5.08 -20.12
CA GLY A 365 10.47 5.31 -20.11
C GLY A 365 9.95 6.21 -21.22
N THR A 366 8.74 6.72 -21.06
CA THR A 366 8.05 7.61 -22.01
C THR A 366 8.39 9.08 -21.74
N GLU A 367 7.85 10.01 -22.55
CA GLU A 367 8.05 11.44 -22.37
C GLU A 367 7.62 11.93 -20.96
N LYS A 368 6.47 11.45 -20.45
CA LYS A 368 5.89 11.91 -19.18
C LYS A 368 6.03 10.90 -18.04
N SER A 369 6.24 9.63 -18.34
CA SER A 369 6.40 8.56 -17.37
C SER A 369 7.80 7.98 -17.45
N LYS A 370 8.71 8.46 -16.57
CA LYS A 370 10.14 8.15 -16.60
C LYS A 370 10.52 6.97 -15.72
N GLY A 371 11.63 6.28 -16.08
CA GLY A 371 12.23 5.21 -15.31
C GLY A 371 11.56 3.86 -15.52
N THR A 372 11.62 3.01 -14.49
CA THR A 372 11.04 1.66 -14.48
C THR A 372 9.84 1.56 -13.53
N LYS A 373 9.09 0.47 -13.66
CA LYS A 373 8.00 0.08 -12.78
C LYS A 373 8.08 -1.40 -12.45
N LEU A 374 7.86 -1.75 -11.19
CA LEU A 374 7.62 -3.13 -10.78
C LEU A 374 6.17 -3.50 -11.07
N VAL A 375 5.96 -4.49 -11.91
CA VAL A 375 4.63 -5.01 -12.25
C VAL A 375 4.44 -6.35 -11.55
N CYS A 376 3.36 -6.50 -10.78
CA CYS A 376 3.02 -7.71 -10.05
C CYS A 376 1.98 -8.52 -10.84
N LEU A 377 2.29 -9.78 -11.13
CA LEU A 377 1.40 -10.71 -11.83
C LEU A 377 0.88 -11.77 -10.86
N ASP A 378 -0.43 -11.98 -10.86
CA ASP A 378 -1.08 -12.95 -9.99
C ASP A 378 -0.87 -14.42 -10.43
N SER A 379 -1.45 -15.34 -9.68
CA SER A 379 -1.30 -16.78 -9.86
C SER A 379 -1.94 -17.35 -11.13
N PHE A 380 -2.77 -16.60 -11.86
CA PHE A 380 -3.37 -17.02 -13.13
C PHE A 380 -2.40 -16.99 -14.30
N PHE A 381 -1.33 -16.21 -14.20
CA PHE A 381 -0.28 -16.24 -15.23
C PHE A 381 0.50 -17.55 -15.22
N ASN A 382 1.00 -17.97 -16.38
CA ASN A 382 1.94 -19.11 -16.46
C ASN A 382 3.21 -18.82 -15.68
N ASN A 383 3.70 -17.58 -15.74
CA ASN A 383 4.86 -17.09 -15.00
C ASN A 383 4.43 -15.97 -14.02
N PRO A 384 3.79 -16.31 -12.89
CA PRO A 384 3.46 -15.29 -11.88
C PRO A 384 4.73 -14.75 -11.22
N GLY A 385 4.67 -13.51 -10.71
CA GLY A 385 5.83 -12.89 -10.05
C GLY A 385 5.94 -11.40 -10.31
N ILE A 386 7.13 -10.84 -10.04
CA ILE A 386 7.41 -9.42 -10.21
C ILE A 386 8.31 -9.21 -11.43
N TYR A 387 7.93 -8.24 -12.25
CA TYR A 387 8.68 -7.86 -13.44
C TYR A 387 9.05 -6.39 -13.38
N GLU A 388 10.36 -6.10 -13.37
CA GLU A 388 10.83 -4.73 -13.56
C GLU A 388 10.87 -4.41 -15.06
N VAL A 389 10.05 -3.47 -15.49
CA VAL A 389 9.95 -3.04 -16.88
C VAL A 389 10.12 -1.54 -17.01
N GLU A 390 10.61 -1.05 -18.13
CA GLU A 390 10.59 0.37 -18.42
C GLU A 390 9.15 0.89 -18.55
N MET A 391 8.90 2.09 -18.03
CA MET A 391 7.64 2.77 -18.30
C MET A 391 7.44 2.89 -19.82
N GLY A 392 6.21 2.65 -20.29
CA GLY A 392 5.89 2.58 -21.71
C GLY A 392 6.00 1.17 -22.33
N THR A 393 6.44 0.16 -21.56
CA THR A 393 6.41 -1.23 -22.03
C THR A 393 4.96 -1.62 -22.39
N PRO A 394 4.70 -2.18 -23.60
CA PRO A 394 3.35 -2.62 -23.99
C PRO A 394 2.78 -3.62 -23.00
N LEU A 395 1.51 -3.43 -22.60
CA LEU A 395 0.83 -4.36 -21.68
C LEU A 395 0.75 -5.78 -22.29
N SER A 396 0.57 -5.88 -23.60
CA SER A 396 0.59 -7.16 -24.32
C SER A 396 1.91 -7.93 -24.16
N LYS A 397 3.06 -7.21 -24.12
CA LYS A 397 4.36 -7.83 -23.85
C LYS A 397 4.44 -8.35 -22.40
N VAL A 398 3.94 -7.57 -21.44
CA VAL A 398 3.90 -8.01 -20.03
C VAL A 398 3.04 -9.25 -19.87
N VAL A 399 1.85 -9.28 -20.48
CA VAL A 399 0.90 -10.39 -20.37
C VAL A 399 1.39 -11.64 -21.10
N ASN A 400 1.74 -11.50 -22.39
CA ASN A 400 1.95 -12.66 -23.27
C ASN A 400 3.39 -13.19 -23.22
N GLU A 401 4.40 -12.30 -23.18
CA GLU A 401 5.81 -12.72 -23.23
C GLU A 401 6.37 -12.92 -21.81
N LEU A 402 6.27 -11.92 -20.94
CA LEU A 402 6.84 -11.99 -19.59
C LEU A 402 6.01 -12.91 -18.70
N GLY A 403 4.70 -12.69 -18.62
CA GLY A 403 3.74 -13.51 -17.88
C GLY A 403 3.49 -14.88 -18.52
N GLY A 404 3.84 -15.04 -19.81
CA GLY A 404 3.65 -16.29 -20.56
C GLY A 404 2.18 -16.62 -20.87
N GLY A 405 1.29 -15.63 -20.85
CA GLY A 405 -0.16 -15.81 -20.96
C GLY A 405 -0.77 -16.43 -19.70
N PHE A 406 -1.97 -16.96 -19.82
CA PHE A 406 -2.79 -17.43 -18.70
C PHE A 406 -2.89 -18.95 -18.64
N LYS A 407 -2.95 -19.51 -17.43
CA LYS A 407 -3.20 -20.95 -17.17
C LYS A 407 -4.63 -21.38 -17.51
N SER A 408 -5.58 -20.45 -17.48
CA SER A 408 -6.99 -20.67 -17.77
C SER A 408 -7.60 -19.42 -18.43
N PRO A 409 -8.75 -19.53 -19.10
CA PRO A 409 -9.37 -18.39 -19.78
C PRO A 409 -9.69 -17.21 -18.84
N VAL A 410 -9.23 -16.03 -19.22
CA VAL A 410 -9.41 -14.76 -18.50
C VAL A 410 -10.23 -13.81 -19.37
N LYS A 411 -11.24 -13.14 -18.82
CA LYS A 411 -12.08 -12.15 -19.53
C LYS A 411 -11.62 -10.71 -19.33
N ALA A 412 -11.01 -10.42 -18.18
CA ALA A 412 -10.51 -9.10 -17.84
C ALA A 412 -9.38 -9.18 -16.82
N MET A 413 -8.71 -8.05 -16.61
CA MET A 413 -7.74 -7.86 -15.55
C MET A 413 -8.08 -6.58 -14.78
N GLN A 414 -8.09 -6.64 -13.45
CA GLN A 414 -8.04 -5.43 -12.64
C GLN A 414 -6.57 -5.01 -12.48
N ILE A 415 -6.25 -3.80 -12.93
CA ILE A 415 -4.89 -3.27 -12.92
C ILE A 415 -4.83 -2.06 -12.00
N GLY A 416 -3.84 -2.04 -11.10
CA GLY A 416 -3.59 -0.92 -10.20
C GLY A 416 -4.37 -0.93 -8.91
N GLY A 417 -4.77 -2.11 -8.44
CA GLY A 417 -5.50 -2.29 -7.18
C GLY A 417 -7.02 -2.11 -7.31
N PRO A 418 -7.76 -2.09 -6.18
CA PRO A 418 -9.22 -2.06 -6.17
C PRO A 418 -9.81 -0.75 -6.73
N LEU A 419 -9.03 0.31 -6.78
CA LEU A 419 -9.41 1.61 -7.36
C LEU A 419 -8.92 1.77 -8.81
N GLY A 420 -8.18 0.79 -9.33
CA GLY A 420 -7.70 0.72 -10.70
C GLY A 420 -8.78 0.24 -11.68
N GLY A 421 -8.50 0.32 -12.98
CA GLY A 421 -9.45 -0.06 -14.02
C GLY A 421 -9.65 -1.56 -14.16
N ILE A 422 -10.87 -1.98 -14.56
CA ILE A 422 -11.12 -3.33 -15.08
C ILE A 422 -10.90 -3.29 -16.59
N VAL A 423 -9.74 -3.80 -17.02
CA VAL A 423 -9.27 -3.82 -18.41
C VAL A 423 -9.73 -5.11 -19.08
N PRO A 424 -10.62 -5.05 -20.09
CA PRO A 424 -11.01 -6.22 -20.86
C PRO A 424 -9.82 -6.80 -21.62
N ILE A 425 -9.84 -8.11 -21.88
CA ILE A 425 -8.70 -8.80 -22.49
C ILE A 425 -8.37 -8.27 -23.90
N GLU A 426 -9.37 -7.82 -24.66
CA GLU A 426 -9.19 -7.23 -25.98
C GLU A 426 -8.44 -5.88 -25.96
N LYS A 427 -8.47 -5.17 -24.82
CA LYS A 427 -7.81 -3.86 -24.66
C LYS A 427 -6.31 -3.94 -24.34
N ILE A 428 -5.75 -5.10 -24.06
CA ILE A 428 -4.33 -5.24 -23.69
C ILE A 428 -3.36 -4.75 -24.78
N LYS A 429 -3.78 -4.76 -26.04
CA LYS A 429 -2.96 -4.31 -27.17
C LYS A 429 -2.90 -2.79 -27.30
N GLU A 430 -3.83 -2.07 -26.68
CA GLU A 430 -3.96 -0.61 -26.76
C GLU A 430 -3.20 0.09 -25.62
N LEU A 431 -2.76 -0.65 -24.59
CA LEU A 431 -2.20 -0.11 -23.36
C LEU A 431 -0.71 -0.36 -23.25
N SER A 432 -0.01 0.60 -22.65
CA SER A 432 1.37 0.50 -22.20
C SER A 432 1.47 0.78 -20.71
N ILE A 433 2.48 0.24 -20.04
CA ILE A 433 2.74 0.44 -18.60
C ILE A 433 3.21 1.89 -18.38
N ASP A 434 2.30 2.85 -18.52
CA ASP A 434 2.50 4.25 -18.18
C ASP A 434 1.19 4.93 -17.77
N PHE A 435 1.30 6.06 -17.08
CA PHE A 435 0.13 6.75 -16.52
C PHE A 435 -0.77 7.34 -17.60
N GLU A 436 -0.18 7.84 -18.69
CA GLU A 436 -0.88 8.54 -19.76
C GLU A 436 -1.69 7.58 -20.62
N SER A 437 -1.10 6.43 -20.99
CA SER A 437 -1.78 5.39 -21.79
C SER A 437 -3.02 4.89 -21.08
N PHE A 438 -2.93 4.59 -19.78
CA PHE A 438 -4.08 4.15 -19.01
C PHE A 438 -5.15 5.23 -18.90
N ALA A 439 -4.75 6.47 -18.54
CA ALA A 439 -5.71 7.58 -18.38
C ALA A 439 -6.45 7.93 -19.68
N GLN A 440 -5.76 7.94 -20.81
CA GLN A 440 -6.37 8.21 -22.12
C GLN A 440 -7.37 7.15 -22.55
N ASN A 441 -7.21 5.91 -22.09
CA ASN A 441 -8.11 4.80 -22.36
C ASN A 441 -9.19 4.58 -21.27
N GLY A 442 -9.32 5.50 -20.31
CA GLY A 442 -10.35 5.43 -19.28
C GLY A 442 -10.04 4.44 -18.15
N PHE A 443 -8.76 4.15 -17.92
CA PHE A 443 -8.26 3.28 -16.85
C PHE A 443 -7.26 4.02 -15.97
N LEU A 444 -6.81 3.38 -14.90
CA LEU A 444 -5.77 3.87 -14.00
C LEU A 444 -4.69 2.80 -13.85
N LEU A 445 -3.41 3.16 -14.10
CA LEU A 445 -2.28 2.24 -13.88
C LEU A 445 -2.12 1.89 -12.39
N GLY A 446 -2.40 2.84 -11.51
CA GLY A 446 -2.31 2.66 -10.08
C GLY A 446 -0.92 2.17 -9.65
N HIS A 447 -0.91 1.14 -8.82
CA HIS A 447 0.29 0.46 -8.33
C HIS A 447 0.90 -0.53 -9.35
N ALA A 448 0.25 -0.73 -10.51
CA ALA A 448 0.62 -1.70 -11.55
C ALA A 448 0.58 -3.18 -11.11
N SER A 449 -0.22 -3.51 -10.11
CA SER A 449 -0.61 -4.90 -9.84
C SER A 449 -1.63 -5.37 -10.89
N ILE A 450 -1.55 -6.62 -11.31
CA ILE A 450 -2.46 -7.22 -12.29
C ILE A 450 -3.14 -8.43 -11.67
N VAL A 451 -4.45 -8.33 -11.46
CA VAL A 451 -5.31 -9.41 -10.95
C VAL A 451 -6.22 -9.87 -12.07
N CYS A 452 -6.16 -11.15 -12.41
CA CYS A 452 -6.96 -11.75 -13.46
C CYS A 452 -8.39 -12.05 -12.98
N ILE A 453 -9.37 -11.77 -13.85
CA ILE A 453 -10.77 -12.13 -13.66
C ILE A 453 -11.07 -13.27 -14.63
N PRO A 454 -11.22 -14.53 -14.16
CA PRO A 454 -11.47 -15.67 -15.05
C PRO A 454 -12.87 -15.60 -15.69
N THR A 455 -13.01 -16.23 -16.85
CA THR A 455 -14.27 -16.18 -17.63
C THR A 455 -15.47 -16.74 -16.88
N ASN A 456 -15.27 -17.70 -15.99
CA ASN A 456 -16.31 -18.32 -15.17
C ASN A 456 -16.63 -17.55 -13.87
N PHE A 457 -15.92 -16.47 -13.54
CA PHE A 457 -16.20 -15.65 -12.37
C PHE A 457 -17.25 -14.58 -12.72
N SER A 458 -18.37 -14.53 -11.99
CA SER A 458 -19.43 -13.55 -12.24
C SER A 458 -18.95 -12.12 -12.07
N MET A 459 -19.20 -11.26 -13.06
CA MET A 459 -18.86 -9.83 -12.95
C MET A 459 -19.67 -9.15 -11.84
N MET A 460 -20.94 -9.52 -11.63
CA MET A 460 -21.75 -8.97 -10.54
C MET A 460 -21.19 -9.36 -9.17
N LYS A 461 -20.70 -10.61 -8.98
CA LYS A 461 -19.99 -11.00 -7.76
C LYS A 461 -18.69 -10.21 -7.58
N TYR A 462 -18.02 -9.88 -8.68
CA TYR A 462 -16.83 -9.05 -8.64
C TYR A 462 -17.14 -7.63 -8.16
N LEU A 463 -18.23 -7.02 -8.65
CA LEU A 463 -18.70 -5.71 -8.20
C LEU A 463 -19.15 -5.71 -6.74
N GLU A 464 -19.84 -6.77 -6.30
CA GLU A 464 -20.18 -6.96 -4.88
C GLU A 464 -18.94 -6.95 -4.01
N HIS A 465 -17.91 -7.74 -4.37
CA HIS A 465 -16.65 -7.83 -3.64
C HIS A 465 -15.90 -6.48 -3.58
N LEU A 466 -15.88 -5.72 -4.68
CA LEU A 466 -15.27 -4.38 -4.70
C LEU A 466 -15.99 -3.40 -3.74
N PHE A 467 -17.32 -3.42 -3.72
CA PHE A 467 -18.08 -2.58 -2.80
C PHE A 467 -17.98 -3.05 -1.34
N GLU A 468 -17.93 -4.36 -1.10
CA GLU A 468 -17.69 -4.93 0.22
C GLU A 468 -16.35 -4.44 0.77
N PHE A 469 -15.27 -4.59 0.00
CA PHE A 469 -13.95 -4.06 0.31
C PHE A 469 -14.01 -2.54 0.59
N ALA A 470 -14.61 -1.76 -0.30
CA ALA A 470 -14.68 -0.31 -0.14
C ALA A 470 -15.47 0.12 1.09
N ALA A 471 -16.54 -0.60 1.44
CA ALA A 471 -17.34 -0.34 2.63
C ALA A 471 -16.60 -0.69 3.93
N TYR A 472 -15.87 -1.81 3.92
CA TYR A 472 -15.10 -2.29 5.08
C TYR A 472 -13.92 -1.36 5.39
N GLU A 473 -13.18 -0.93 4.38
CA GLU A 473 -11.97 -0.11 4.50
C GLU A 473 -12.24 1.40 4.58
N SER A 474 -13.49 1.82 4.57
CA SER A 474 -13.84 3.23 4.70
C SER A 474 -13.48 3.78 6.08
N CYS A 475 -12.73 4.90 6.13
CA CYS A 475 -12.47 5.60 7.41
C CYS A 475 -13.73 6.19 8.06
N GLY A 476 -14.84 6.25 7.33
CA GLY A 476 -16.13 6.75 7.80
C GLY A 476 -16.27 8.28 7.87
N LYS A 477 -15.25 9.06 7.48
CA LYS A 477 -15.27 10.52 7.64
C LYS A 477 -16.24 11.23 6.70
N CYS A 478 -16.09 11.02 5.40
CA CYS A 478 -16.95 11.72 4.44
C CYS A 478 -18.23 10.93 4.12
N PHE A 479 -19.32 11.66 4.02
CA PHE A 479 -20.66 11.12 3.85
C PHE A 479 -20.81 10.25 2.59
N PRO A 480 -20.35 10.71 1.40
CA PRO A 480 -20.48 9.93 0.18
C PRO A 480 -19.82 8.55 0.28
N CYS A 481 -18.57 8.48 0.74
CA CYS A 481 -17.86 7.22 0.91
C CYS A 481 -18.53 6.33 1.95
N ARG A 482 -18.75 6.84 3.19
CA ARG A 482 -19.28 6.05 4.31
C ARG A 482 -20.61 5.38 3.99
N LEU A 483 -21.55 6.11 3.40
CA LEU A 483 -22.88 5.59 3.07
C LEU A 483 -22.95 4.99 1.67
N GLY A 484 -22.26 5.60 0.70
CA GLY A 484 -22.35 5.20 -0.69
C GLY A 484 -21.70 3.85 -0.96
N THR A 485 -20.55 3.54 -0.36
CA THR A 485 -19.91 2.22 -0.51
C THR A 485 -20.75 1.13 0.13
N LYS A 486 -21.32 1.39 1.32
CA LYS A 486 -22.25 0.48 1.99
C LYS A 486 -23.50 0.25 1.14
N ARG A 487 -24.07 1.31 0.58
CA ARG A 487 -25.24 1.20 -0.30
C ARG A 487 -24.94 0.44 -1.58
N GLY A 488 -23.76 0.67 -2.18
CA GLY A 488 -23.30 -0.10 -3.34
C GLY A 488 -23.22 -1.59 -3.04
N HIS A 489 -22.63 -1.97 -1.90
CA HIS A 489 -22.57 -3.36 -1.44
C HIS A 489 -23.97 -3.96 -1.23
N GLU A 490 -24.88 -3.25 -0.56
CA GLU A 490 -26.25 -3.72 -0.36
C GLU A 490 -27.00 -3.99 -1.67
N LEU A 491 -26.86 -3.10 -2.67
CA LEU A 491 -27.50 -3.24 -3.97
C LEU A 491 -26.95 -4.42 -4.75
N THR A 492 -25.62 -4.54 -4.85
CA THR A 492 -24.97 -5.63 -5.58
C THR A 492 -25.18 -6.97 -4.92
N SER A 493 -25.17 -7.05 -3.58
CA SER A 493 -25.47 -8.26 -2.83
C SER A 493 -26.92 -8.72 -3.02
N LYS A 494 -27.90 -7.81 -2.98
CA LYS A 494 -29.30 -8.14 -3.28
C LYS A 494 -29.48 -8.64 -4.70
N ALA A 495 -28.81 -8.02 -5.68
CA ALA A 495 -28.87 -8.44 -7.08
C ALA A 495 -28.30 -9.83 -7.28
N ASN A 496 -27.19 -10.18 -6.58
CA ASN A 496 -26.60 -11.51 -6.65
C ASN A 496 -27.48 -12.62 -6.00
N ASN A 497 -28.11 -12.29 -4.86
CA ASN A 497 -28.65 -13.32 -3.97
C ASN A 497 -30.19 -13.37 -3.92
N GLN A 498 -30.92 -12.37 -4.46
CA GLN A 498 -32.36 -12.20 -4.20
C GLN A 498 -33.21 -11.88 -5.45
N ASN A 499 -32.80 -12.17 -6.66
CA ASN A 499 -33.52 -11.79 -7.89
C ASN A 499 -33.99 -10.31 -7.92
N TYR A 500 -33.18 -9.42 -7.28
CA TYR A 500 -33.43 -7.99 -7.21
C TYR A 500 -32.82 -7.30 -8.43
N LYS A 501 -33.54 -6.34 -9.01
CA LYS A 501 -33.01 -5.51 -10.10
C LYS A 501 -32.68 -4.12 -9.58
N ILE A 502 -31.47 -3.70 -9.88
CA ILE A 502 -30.95 -2.38 -9.50
C ILE A 502 -31.48 -1.34 -10.49
N ASP A 503 -32.04 -0.25 -9.98
CA ASP A 503 -32.34 0.91 -10.81
C ASP A 503 -31.04 1.50 -11.36
N ARG A 504 -30.90 1.48 -12.70
CA ARG A 504 -29.67 1.89 -13.39
C ARG A 504 -29.35 3.36 -13.19
N ASN A 505 -30.35 4.23 -13.17
CA ASN A 505 -30.15 5.67 -13.02
C ASN A 505 -29.69 5.99 -11.59
N LEU A 506 -30.38 5.48 -10.58
CA LEU A 506 -30.00 5.65 -9.18
C LEU A 506 -28.61 5.06 -8.87
N PHE A 507 -28.24 3.97 -9.54
CA PHE A 507 -26.90 3.40 -9.39
C PHE A 507 -25.81 4.31 -9.99
N ASN A 508 -26.07 4.91 -11.15
CA ASN A 508 -25.16 5.90 -11.74
C ASN A 508 -25.04 7.15 -10.86
N ASP A 509 -26.15 7.66 -10.31
CA ASP A 509 -26.14 8.80 -9.37
C ASP A 509 -25.32 8.48 -8.10
N LEU A 510 -25.39 7.25 -7.60
CA LEU A 510 -24.56 6.77 -6.49
C LEU A 510 -23.07 6.81 -6.85
N LEU A 511 -22.70 6.31 -8.04
CA LEU A 511 -21.31 6.32 -8.51
C LEU A 511 -20.80 7.76 -8.70
N ASP A 512 -21.59 8.65 -9.24
CA ASP A 512 -21.23 10.06 -9.43
C ASP A 512 -21.09 10.79 -8.08
N THR A 513 -21.97 10.50 -7.13
CA THR A 513 -21.90 11.03 -5.77
C THR A 513 -20.61 10.58 -5.06
N LEU A 514 -20.23 9.30 -5.19
CA LEU A 514 -18.97 8.77 -4.68
C LEU A 514 -17.78 9.49 -5.32
N GLN A 515 -17.77 9.60 -6.65
CA GLN A 515 -16.66 10.16 -7.42
C GLN A 515 -16.40 11.64 -7.10
N GLN A 516 -17.46 12.43 -7.02
CA GLN A 516 -17.36 13.89 -6.88
C GLN A 516 -17.32 14.36 -5.42
N GLY A 517 -17.98 13.63 -4.52
CA GLY A 517 -18.19 14.07 -3.14
C GLY A 517 -17.21 13.47 -2.12
N SER A 518 -16.42 12.45 -2.47
CA SER A 518 -15.48 11.83 -1.53
C SER A 518 -14.22 12.65 -1.34
N LEU A 519 -13.69 12.69 -0.10
CA LEU A 519 -12.50 13.48 0.26
C LEU A 519 -11.18 12.89 -0.25
N CYS A 520 -11.13 11.60 -0.55
CA CYS A 520 -9.92 10.91 -1.01
C CYS A 520 -10.21 9.89 -2.10
N ALA A 521 -9.14 9.32 -2.66
CA ALA A 521 -9.23 8.34 -3.73
C ALA A 521 -9.97 7.05 -3.33
N HIS A 522 -10.01 6.68 -2.05
CA HIS A 522 -10.73 5.48 -1.62
C HIS A 522 -12.21 5.51 -2.05
N GLY A 523 -12.97 6.52 -1.65
CA GLY A 523 -14.37 6.66 -2.08
C GLY A 523 -14.50 7.19 -3.50
N GLY A 524 -13.63 8.14 -3.92
CA GLY A 524 -13.70 8.79 -5.23
C GLY A 524 -13.18 7.92 -6.39
N GLY A 525 -12.37 6.90 -6.10
CA GLY A 525 -11.79 6.01 -7.12
C GLY A 525 -12.61 4.75 -7.40
N ILE A 526 -13.37 4.24 -6.40
CA ILE A 526 -14.16 3.01 -6.58
C ILE A 526 -15.16 3.05 -7.75
N PRO A 527 -15.73 4.18 -8.16
CA PRO A 527 -16.59 4.24 -9.33
C PRO A 527 -15.89 3.87 -10.64
N LEU A 528 -14.58 4.06 -10.77
CA LEU A 528 -13.86 3.79 -12.02
C LEU A 528 -13.96 2.31 -12.46
N PRO A 529 -13.52 1.31 -11.68
CA PRO A 529 -13.65 -0.10 -12.09
C PRO A 529 -15.10 -0.52 -12.29
N ILE A 530 -16.04 0.05 -11.52
CA ILE A 530 -17.46 -0.26 -11.67
C ILE A 530 -18.01 0.27 -12.98
N LYS A 531 -17.70 1.52 -13.37
CA LYS A 531 -18.07 2.09 -14.66
C LYS A 531 -17.44 1.32 -15.82
N ASN A 532 -16.18 0.87 -15.70
CA ASN A 532 -15.55 -0.01 -16.68
C ASN A 532 -16.33 -1.33 -16.84
N ALA A 533 -16.70 -1.98 -15.74
CA ALA A 533 -17.49 -3.20 -15.80
C ALA A 533 -18.86 -2.97 -16.48
N LEU A 534 -19.56 -1.90 -16.12
CA LEU A 534 -20.85 -1.55 -16.71
C LEU A 534 -20.76 -1.25 -18.22
N GLN A 535 -19.63 -0.73 -18.68
CA GLN A 535 -19.36 -0.41 -20.07
C GLN A 535 -18.99 -1.66 -20.88
N TYR A 536 -18.02 -2.44 -20.42
CA TYR A 536 -17.42 -3.51 -21.21
C TYR A 536 -18.10 -4.88 -21.00
N PHE A 537 -18.81 -5.08 -19.88
CA PHE A 537 -19.49 -6.32 -19.53
C PHE A 537 -21.00 -6.14 -19.40
N ASN A 538 -21.55 -5.18 -20.16
CA ASN A 538 -22.99 -4.88 -20.14
C ASN A 538 -23.85 -6.11 -20.44
N ASP A 539 -23.45 -6.97 -21.38
CA ASP A 539 -24.23 -8.18 -21.73
C ASP A 539 -24.35 -9.17 -20.57
N GLU A 540 -23.31 -9.29 -19.75
CA GLU A 540 -23.34 -10.10 -18.52
C GLU A 540 -24.16 -9.42 -17.41
N LEU A 541 -24.10 -8.08 -17.35
CA LEU A 541 -24.66 -7.29 -16.25
C LEU A 541 -26.10 -6.83 -16.48
N LYS A 542 -26.57 -6.70 -17.75
CA LYS A 542 -27.89 -6.12 -18.09
C LYS A 542 -29.07 -6.75 -17.36
N ASN A 543 -28.99 -8.06 -17.06
CA ASN A 543 -30.07 -8.76 -16.37
C ASN A 543 -30.20 -8.41 -14.89
N TYR A 544 -29.23 -7.74 -14.30
CA TYR A 544 -29.23 -7.29 -12.91
C TYR A 544 -29.79 -5.86 -12.75
N PHE A 545 -30.07 -5.19 -13.86
CA PHE A 545 -30.56 -3.81 -13.88
C PHE A 545 -31.94 -3.71 -14.52
N ASN A 546 -32.71 -2.68 -14.17
CA ASN A 546 -33.94 -2.24 -14.80
C ASN A 546 -33.80 -0.80 -15.30
#